data_6abe8c4d07bd6b266ca3758bc3f7e4f0
#
_entry.id   6abe8c4d07bd6b266ca3758bc3f7e4f0
#
_cell.length_a   1.000
_cell.length_b   1.000
_cell.length_c   1.000
_cell.angle_alpha   90.00
_cell.angle_beta   90.00
_cell.angle_gamma   90.00
#
_symmetry.space_group_name_H-M   'P 1'
#
loop_
_entity.id
_entity.type
_entity.pdbx_description
1 polymer ?
#
loop_
_entity_poly.entity_id
_entity_poly.type
_entity_poly.pdbx_seq_one_letter_code
_entity_poly.pdbx_strand_id
1 'polypeptide(L)'
;MKMIPRSLMVLFLLGALLSPVLADELGDLKKRIRDRAPALVKLKAAAKLGETDQGYVAPVKGTVLADNETKLMQSENRDREAGYGIIGKKRNLTAAKVGQLSGAKKIQSAKAGEWVKQGSSWKQK
;
A
#
# COMPACT_ATOMS: atom_id res chain seq x y z
N MET A 1 39.63 -13.39 -19.04
CA MET A 1 39.71 -13.48 -17.60
C MET A 1 39.28 -12.19 -16.92
N LYS A 2 39.88 -11.09 -17.26
CA LYS A 2 39.65 -9.82 -16.62
C LYS A 2 38.31 -9.16 -16.97
N MET A 3 37.69 -9.66 -18.04
CA MET A 3 36.39 -9.14 -18.49
C MET A 3 35.22 -9.66 -17.66
N ILE A 4 35.38 -10.79 -16.98
CA ILE A 4 34.35 -11.40 -16.18
C ILE A 4 33.86 -10.47 -15.06
N PRO A 5 34.72 -9.78 -14.30
CA PRO A 5 34.27 -8.88 -13.28
C PRO A 5 33.42 -7.71 -13.80
N ARG A 6 33.73 -7.25 -15.02
CA ARG A 6 32.93 -6.17 -15.64
C ARG A 6 31.53 -6.64 -15.97
N SER A 7 31.40 -7.83 -16.49
CA SER A 7 30.10 -8.41 -16.81
C SER A 7 29.27 -8.60 -15.54
N LEU A 8 29.87 -9.11 -14.49
CA LEU A 8 29.22 -9.26 -13.21
C LEU A 8 28.78 -7.90 -12.61
N MET A 9 29.61 -6.89 -12.78
CA MET A 9 29.28 -5.53 -12.33
C MET A 9 28.05 -4.96 -13.03
N VAL A 10 27.95 -5.15 -14.34
CA VAL A 10 26.80 -4.68 -15.12
C VAL A 10 25.52 -5.36 -14.64
N LEU A 11 25.55 -6.67 -14.45
CA LEU A 11 24.39 -7.42 -13.95
C LEU A 11 23.99 -6.96 -12.55
N PHE A 12 24.94 -6.70 -11.69
CA PHE A 12 24.69 -6.20 -10.35
C PHE A 12 24.00 -4.83 -10.36
N LEU A 13 24.48 -3.92 -11.21
CA LEU A 13 23.88 -2.59 -11.35
C LEU A 13 22.46 -2.66 -11.85
N LEU A 14 22.16 -3.52 -12.83
CA LEU A 14 20.80 -3.70 -13.34
C LEU A 14 19.87 -4.25 -12.25
N GLY A 15 20.36 -5.16 -11.41
CA GLY A 15 19.58 -5.70 -10.30
C GLY A 15 19.34 -4.69 -9.19
N ALA A 16 20.16 -3.65 -9.09
CA ALA A 16 20.02 -2.62 -8.05
C ALA A 16 19.11 -1.46 -8.43
N LEU A 17 18.81 -1.29 -9.72
CA LEU A 17 18.04 -0.17 -10.23
C LEU A 17 16.60 -0.56 -10.56
N LEU A 18 15.66 0.26 -10.14
CA LEU A 18 14.28 0.15 -10.59
C LEU A 18 14.22 0.58 -12.06
N SER A 19 13.54 -0.18 -12.92
CA SER A 19 13.39 0.18 -14.32
C SER A 19 12.63 1.51 -14.43
N PRO A 20 12.89 2.34 -15.48
CA PRO A 20 12.15 3.58 -15.68
C PRO A 20 10.64 3.38 -15.75
N VAL A 21 10.18 2.28 -16.38
CA VAL A 21 8.76 1.95 -16.48
C VAL A 21 8.14 1.74 -15.09
N LEU A 22 8.81 0.98 -14.22
CA LEU A 22 8.34 0.74 -12.86
C LEU A 22 8.41 2.01 -12.01
N ALA A 23 9.43 2.85 -12.22
CA ALA A 23 9.55 4.12 -11.52
C ALA A 23 8.40 5.06 -11.88
N ASP A 24 8.04 5.15 -13.18
CA ASP A 24 6.90 5.95 -13.65
C ASP A 24 5.58 5.40 -13.10
N GLU A 25 5.40 4.08 -13.12
CA GLU A 25 4.21 3.43 -12.56
C GLU A 25 4.07 3.74 -11.07
N LEU A 26 5.15 3.65 -10.32
CA LEU A 26 5.12 3.97 -8.89
C LEU A 26 4.78 5.43 -8.65
N GLY A 27 5.29 6.35 -9.48
CA GLY A 27 4.95 7.77 -9.41
C GLY A 27 3.47 8.02 -9.66
N ASP A 28 2.89 7.37 -10.67
CA ASP A 28 1.48 7.46 -10.98
C ASP A 28 0.61 6.89 -9.86
N LEU A 29 0.99 5.77 -9.28
CA LEU A 29 0.29 5.18 -8.14
C LEU A 29 0.28 6.12 -6.95
N LYS A 30 1.43 6.69 -6.61
CA LYS A 30 1.55 7.65 -5.50
C LYS A 30 0.67 8.87 -5.72
N LYS A 31 0.60 9.36 -6.95
CA LYS A 31 -0.25 10.50 -7.29
C LYS A 31 -1.72 10.18 -7.10
N ARG A 32 -2.19 9.03 -7.60
CA ARG A 32 -3.59 8.62 -7.43
C ARG A 32 -3.95 8.44 -5.95
N ILE A 33 -3.08 7.82 -5.18
CA ILE A 33 -3.28 7.63 -3.74
C ILE A 33 -3.36 8.97 -3.03
N ARG A 34 -2.46 9.90 -3.35
CA ARG A 34 -2.46 11.24 -2.77
C ARG A 34 -3.73 12.00 -3.13
N ASP A 35 -4.17 11.93 -4.39
CA ASP A 35 -5.37 12.64 -4.85
C ASP A 35 -6.64 12.07 -4.21
N ARG A 36 -6.63 10.78 -3.86
CA ARG A 36 -7.76 10.09 -3.22
C ARG A 36 -7.79 10.29 -1.71
N ALA A 37 -6.67 10.66 -1.10
CA ALA A 37 -6.52 10.71 0.35
C ALA A 37 -7.60 11.55 1.07
N PRO A 38 -8.02 12.74 0.59
CA PRO A 38 -9.05 13.50 1.28
C PRO A 38 -10.38 12.75 1.38
N ALA A 39 -10.78 12.01 0.34
CA ALA A 39 -12.00 11.22 0.36
C ALA A 39 -11.89 10.05 1.35
N LEU A 40 -10.73 9.40 1.43
CA LEU A 40 -10.48 8.35 2.41
C LEU A 40 -10.53 8.87 3.84
N VAL A 41 -9.94 10.03 4.09
CA VAL A 41 -9.97 10.67 5.41
C VAL A 41 -11.40 10.86 5.89
N LYS A 42 -12.29 11.32 5.01
CA LYS A 42 -13.72 11.50 5.34
C LYS A 42 -14.39 10.18 5.72
N LEU A 43 -14.13 9.11 4.96
CA LEU A 43 -14.72 7.80 5.25
C LEU A 43 -14.18 7.20 6.54
N LYS A 44 -12.91 7.40 6.84
CA LYS A 44 -12.33 6.97 8.11
C LYS A 44 -12.91 7.74 9.29
N ALA A 45 -13.06 9.06 9.17
CA ALA A 45 -13.65 9.89 10.20
C ALA A 45 -15.12 9.53 10.44
N ALA A 46 -15.84 9.11 9.41
CA ALA A 46 -17.23 8.67 9.51
C ALA A 46 -17.38 7.23 10.02
N ALA A 47 -16.29 6.56 10.38
CA ALA A 47 -16.26 5.15 10.82
C ALA A 47 -16.78 4.17 9.77
N LYS A 48 -16.69 4.51 8.49
CA LYS A 48 -17.09 3.64 7.39
C LYS A 48 -15.95 2.76 6.92
N LEU A 49 -14.72 3.27 6.88
CA LEU A 49 -13.51 2.55 6.52
C LEU A 49 -12.49 2.63 7.63
N GLY A 50 -11.66 1.60 7.73
CA GLY A 50 -10.53 1.57 8.64
C GLY A 50 -9.33 0.85 8.03
N GLU A 51 -8.14 1.16 8.53
CA GLU A 51 -6.92 0.49 8.14
C GLU A 51 -6.86 -0.91 8.75
N THR A 52 -6.30 -1.85 7.99
CA THR A 52 -6.06 -3.21 8.49
C THR A 52 -4.56 -3.48 8.60
N ASP A 53 -4.21 -4.45 9.43
CA ASP A 53 -2.81 -4.88 9.59
C ASP A 53 -2.22 -5.58 8.37
N GLN A 54 -3.03 -5.85 7.35
CA GLN A 54 -2.55 -6.38 6.08
C GLN A 54 -2.17 -5.29 5.08
N GLY A 55 -2.42 -4.02 5.42
CA GLY A 55 -2.06 -2.89 4.57
C GLY A 55 -3.14 -2.41 3.64
N TYR A 56 -4.37 -2.86 3.83
CA TYR A 56 -5.54 -2.46 3.05
C TYR A 56 -6.59 -1.80 3.92
N VAL A 57 -7.48 -1.03 3.30
CA VAL A 57 -8.66 -0.51 3.99
C VAL A 57 -9.82 -1.50 3.83
N ALA A 58 -10.68 -1.54 4.84
CA ALA A 58 -11.87 -2.39 4.83
C ALA A 58 -13.05 -1.68 5.49
N PRO A 59 -14.29 -2.12 5.20
CA PRO A 59 -15.46 -1.58 5.89
C PRO A 59 -15.41 -1.91 7.38
N VAL A 60 -15.62 -0.91 8.22
CA VAL A 60 -15.56 -1.08 9.67
C VAL A 60 -16.70 -1.99 10.12
N LYS A 61 -16.38 -3.10 10.77
CA LYS A 61 -17.37 -4.05 11.31
C LYS A 61 -18.42 -4.47 10.30
N GLY A 62 -18.06 -4.57 9.02
CA GLY A 62 -19.00 -4.95 7.98
C GLY A 62 -20.00 -3.85 7.59
N THR A 63 -19.65 -2.60 7.83
CA THR A 63 -20.46 -1.46 7.38
C THR A 63 -20.79 -1.58 5.90
N VAL A 64 -22.05 -1.36 5.55
CA VAL A 64 -22.50 -1.34 4.16
C VAL A 64 -22.12 -0.01 3.54
N LEU A 65 -21.30 -0.06 2.50
CA LEU A 65 -20.84 1.12 1.78
C LEU A 65 -21.77 1.41 0.60
N ALA A 66 -21.93 2.70 0.26
CA ALA A 66 -22.57 3.09 -0.99
C ALA A 66 -21.67 2.67 -2.17
N ASP A 67 -22.23 2.60 -3.37
CA ASP A 67 -21.50 2.13 -4.55
C ASP A 67 -20.26 2.97 -4.83
N ASN A 68 -20.36 4.29 -4.73
CA ASN A 68 -19.21 5.18 -4.92
C ASN A 68 -18.13 5.00 -3.83
N GLU A 69 -18.54 4.70 -2.61
CA GLU A 69 -17.62 4.43 -1.49
C GLU A 69 -16.91 3.10 -1.68
N THR A 70 -17.62 2.08 -2.15
CA THR A 70 -17.03 0.79 -2.49
C THR A 70 -16.00 0.92 -3.61
N LYS A 71 -16.30 1.67 -4.64
CA LYS A 71 -15.37 1.92 -5.76
C LYS A 71 -14.13 2.65 -5.28
N LEU A 72 -14.29 3.63 -4.40
CA LEU A 72 -13.17 4.36 -3.80
C LEU A 72 -12.24 3.41 -3.03
N MET A 73 -12.81 2.58 -2.18
CA MET A 73 -12.06 1.58 -1.41
C MET A 73 -11.33 0.60 -2.33
N GLN A 74 -12.01 0.08 -3.33
CA GLN A 74 -11.42 -0.88 -4.27
C GLN A 74 -10.27 -0.26 -5.07
N SER A 75 -10.41 0.99 -5.51
CA SER A 75 -9.37 1.72 -6.23
C SER A 75 -8.15 1.95 -5.33
N GLU A 76 -8.37 2.31 -4.09
CA GLU A 76 -7.29 2.50 -3.12
C GLU A 76 -6.54 1.19 -2.90
N ASN A 77 -7.24 0.10 -2.63
CA ASN A 77 -6.62 -1.19 -2.36
C ASN A 77 -5.89 -1.74 -3.58
N ARG A 78 -6.41 -1.52 -4.78
CA ARG A 78 -5.75 -1.93 -6.02
C ARG A 78 -4.43 -1.20 -6.21
N ASP A 79 -4.42 0.09 -5.99
CA ASP A 79 -3.19 0.90 -6.12
C ASP A 79 -2.18 0.54 -5.02
N ARG A 80 -2.64 0.30 -3.81
CA ARG A 80 -1.77 -0.17 -2.73
C ARG A 80 -1.12 -1.52 -3.07
N GLU A 81 -1.90 -2.46 -3.56
CA GLU A 81 -1.39 -3.78 -3.93
C GLU A 81 -0.31 -3.68 -5.01
N ALA A 82 -0.57 -2.89 -6.04
CA ALA A 82 0.42 -2.66 -7.10
C ALA A 82 1.70 -2.02 -6.54
N GLY A 83 1.57 -1.04 -5.67
CA GLY A 83 2.70 -0.40 -5.01
C GLY A 83 3.50 -1.36 -4.14
N TYR A 84 2.83 -2.21 -3.37
CA TYR A 84 3.49 -3.23 -2.55
C TYR A 84 4.28 -4.21 -3.40
N GLY A 85 3.75 -4.59 -4.56
CA GLY A 85 4.45 -5.46 -5.51
C GLY A 85 5.73 -4.81 -6.04
N ILE A 86 5.67 -3.56 -6.42
CA ILE A 86 6.84 -2.82 -6.92
C ILE A 86 7.90 -2.67 -5.83
N ILE A 87 7.50 -2.25 -4.65
CA ILE A 87 8.42 -2.08 -3.51
C ILE A 87 9.02 -3.41 -3.10
N GLY A 88 8.21 -4.47 -3.10
CA GLY A 88 8.67 -5.82 -2.77
C GLY A 88 9.76 -6.31 -3.70
N LYS A 89 9.60 -6.12 -5.00
CA LYS A 89 10.63 -6.47 -5.98
C LYS A 89 11.93 -5.72 -5.73
N LYS A 90 11.84 -4.44 -5.43
CA LYS A 90 13.00 -3.60 -5.15
C LYS A 90 13.75 -4.06 -3.89
N ARG A 91 13.03 -4.52 -2.87
CA ARG A 91 13.59 -4.85 -1.56
C ARG A 91 13.73 -6.35 -1.32
N ASN A 92 13.42 -7.16 -2.31
CA ASN A 92 13.44 -8.61 -2.20
C ASN A 92 12.50 -9.12 -1.10
N LEU A 93 11.29 -8.55 -1.06
CA LEU A 93 10.21 -8.94 -0.17
C LEU A 93 8.99 -9.32 -0.99
N THR A 94 8.10 -10.10 -0.40
CA THR A 94 6.79 -10.35 -1.02
C THR A 94 5.91 -9.10 -0.90
N ALA A 95 4.96 -8.94 -1.82
CA ALA A 95 3.97 -7.87 -1.73
C ALA A 95 3.19 -7.94 -0.41
N ALA A 96 2.84 -9.15 0.04
CA ALA A 96 2.16 -9.36 1.31
C ALA A 96 2.98 -8.84 2.49
N LYS A 97 4.29 -9.09 2.50
CA LYS A 97 5.16 -8.59 3.58
C LYS A 97 5.23 -7.07 3.59
N VAL A 98 5.35 -6.45 2.42
CA VAL A 98 5.33 -4.99 2.30
C VAL A 98 3.99 -4.44 2.81
N GLY A 99 2.88 -5.09 2.44
CA GLY A 99 1.55 -4.71 2.91
C GLY A 99 1.44 -4.77 4.44
N GLN A 100 1.95 -5.82 5.07
CA GLN A 100 1.95 -5.96 6.52
C GLN A 100 2.78 -4.87 7.21
N LEU A 101 3.95 -4.56 6.67
CA LEU A 101 4.79 -3.48 7.20
C LEU A 101 4.10 -2.12 7.06
N SER A 102 3.48 -1.88 5.93
CA SER A 102 2.71 -0.65 5.68
C SER A 102 1.49 -0.57 6.60
N GLY A 103 0.77 -1.68 6.77
CA GLY A 103 -0.40 -1.75 7.64
C GLY A 103 -0.06 -1.43 9.09
N ALA A 104 1.04 -1.96 9.60
CA ALA A 104 1.50 -1.66 10.95
C ALA A 104 1.74 -0.15 11.14
N LYS A 105 2.38 0.49 10.16
CA LYS A 105 2.62 1.94 10.22
C LYS A 105 1.33 2.74 10.15
N LYS A 106 0.40 2.34 9.29
CA LYS A 106 -0.88 3.03 9.13
C LYS A 106 -1.74 2.93 10.37
N ILE A 107 -1.74 1.77 11.02
CA ILE A 107 -2.44 1.58 12.29
C ILE A 107 -1.80 2.45 13.37
N GLN A 108 -0.48 2.48 13.44
CA GLN A 108 0.23 3.32 14.40
C GLN A 108 -0.11 4.81 14.22
N SER A 109 -0.25 5.24 12.97
CA SER A 109 -0.51 6.64 12.61
C SER A 109 -1.99 7.00 12.56
N ALA A 110 -2.89 6.04 12.79
CA ALA A 110 -4.32 6.29 12.77
C ALA A 110 -4.70 7.31 13.83
N LYS A 111 -5.63 8.18 13.49
CA LYS A 111 -6.06 9.28 14.37
C LYS A 111 -7.01 8.76 15.46
N ALA A 112 -7.06 9.48 16.56
CA ALA A 112 -8.03 9.20 17.64
C ALA A 112 -9.44 9.14 17.06
N GLY A 113 -10.19 8.10 17.43
CA GLY A 113 -11.54 7.85 16.96
C GLY A 113 -11.65 7.01 15.70
N GLU A 114 -10.58 6.86 14.94
CA GLU A 114 -10.57 5.97 13.77
C GLU A 114 -10.54 4.51 14.18
N TRP A 115 -11.13 3.65 13.35
CA TRP A 115 -11.14 2.22 13.57
C TRP A 115 -10.00 1.55 12.82
N VAL A 116 -9.39 0.57 13.45
CA VAL A 116 -8.34 -0.26 12.87
C VAL A 116 -8.64 -1.73 13.11
N LYS A 117 -8.20 -2.58 12.18
CA LYS A 117 -8.39 -4.02 12.27
C LYS A 117 -7.05 -4.70 12.47
N GLN A 118 -6.93 -5.44 13.57
CA GLN A 118 -5.76 -6.27 13.88
C GLN A 118 -6.23 -7.71 14.02
N GLY A 119 -5.69 -8.59 13.16
CA GLY A 119 -6.22 -9.94 13.03
C GLY A 119 -7.67 -9.89 12.57
N SER A 120 -8.57 -10.50 13.33
CA SER A 120 -10.01 -10.49 13.06
C SER A 120 -10.78 -9.45 13.88
N SER A 121 -10.09 -8.64 14.68
CA SER A 121 -10.73 -7.73 15.64
C SER A 121 -10.63 -6.29 15.21
N TRP A 122 -11.76 -5.58 15.25
CA TRP A 122 -11.82 -4.14 15.08
C TRP A 122 -11.63 -3.43 16.42
N LYS A 123 -10.85 -2.36 16.40
CA LYS A 123 -10.55 -1.57 17.58
C LYS A 123 -10.57 -0.10 17.22
N GLN A 124 -11.15 0.72 18.09
CA GLN A 124 -11.14 2.17 17.92
C GLN A 124 -9.91 2.78 18.60
N LYS A 125 -9.25 3.65 17.89
CA LYS A 125 -8.08 4.35 18.42
C LYS A 125 -8.47 5.46 19.40
#